data_bd10eae36b3aca21421e2cfd971d6e17
#
_entry.id   bd10eae36b3aca21421e2cfd971d6e17
#
_cell.length_a   1.000
_cell.length_b   1.000
_cell.length_c   1.000
_cell.angle_alpha   90.00
_cell.angle_beta   90.00
_cell.angle_gamma   90.00
#
_symmetry.space_group_name_H-M   'P 1'
#
loop_
_entity.id
_entity.type
_entity.pdbx_description
1 polymer ?
#
loop_
_entity_poly.entity_id
_entity_poly.type
_entity_poly.pdbx_seq_one_letter_code
_entity_poly.pdbx_strand_id
1 'polypeptide(L)'
;MTTTRSTTSYRDRRRTSLAEDPARRRFHDVRSLLPSVDNPTPLVALQRVVPADVELHLKLEWLNPFGSIKDRAAAYLLQGLAERGELDGRDLVEASSGNTAIALAALGNLTGNRLTVTIPDGVPEEKKVILRLLGAEVWETPDDLCPVDHPKDGAIALARSLAESDGGSRYVRPDQYENWDNVRAHYETTGPEIWRQTEGRVAWFAAGFGTCGTLTGVGRFLKEQNPDVAIVAIEPQPGHRLPGLKSFAEAREPGILDRSIVDEVVAVDDDSAYSMTTRIWRQESLMVGPSTGAIVHGALTLELDGPGVAVSPDSGLKYTSYFAELLGDEGAPAI
;
A
#
# COMPACT_ATOMS: atom_id res chain seq x y z
N MET A 1 7.74 10.57 59.06
CA MET A 1 6.64 9.83 58.43
C MET A 1 6.84 9.83 56.93
N THR A 2 7.47 8.81 56.41
CA THR A 2 7.84 8.65 54.99
C THR A 2 6.76 7.81 54.33
N THR A 3 5.95 8.44 53.47
CA THR A 3 4.91 7.77 52.70
C THR A 3 5.55 7.11 51.47
N THR A 4 5.72 5.81 51.54
CA THR A 4 6.07 4.94 50.42
C THR A 4 4.89 4.88 49.46
N ARG A 5 5.00 5.52 48.29
CA ARG A 5 4.09 5.29 47.16
C ARG A 5 4.38 3.90 46.58
N SER A 6 3.40 3.00 46.72
CA SER A 6 3.37 1.70 46.05
C SER A 6 3.31 1.91 44.52
N THR A 7 4.39 1.60 43.84
CA THR A 7 4.41 1.46 42.38
C THR A 7 3.79 0.13 42.01
N THR A 8 2.48 0.11 41.83
CA THR A 8 1.80 -1.05 41.22
C THR A 8 2.31 -1.20 39.78
N SER A 9 3.07 -2.24 39.54
CA SER A 9 3.75 -2.45 38.27
C SER A 9 2.69 -2.66 37.14
N TYR A 10 2.97 -2.11 35.97
CA TYR A 10 2.16 -2.25 34.76
C TYR A 10 1.91 -3.73 34.37
N ARG A 11 2.69 -4.67 34.89
CA ARG A 11 2.53 -6.13 34.72
C ARG A 11 1.31 -6.72 35.44
N ASP A 12 0.84 -6.10 36.51
CA ASP A 12 -0.29 -6.65 37.28
C ASP A 12 -1.67 -6.34 36.66
N ARG A 13 -1.74 -5.38 35.73
CA ARG A 13 -3.00 -5.06 35.00
C ARG A 13 -3.36 -6.06 33.91
N ARG A 14 -2.43 -6.94 33.49
CA ARG A 14 -2.70 -7.96 32.44
C ARG A 14 -3.56 -9.12 32.93
N ARG A 15 -3.74 -9.30 34.22
CA ARG A 15 -4.55 -10.41 34.79
C ARG A 15 -6.06 -10.25 34.64
N THR A 16 -6.56 -9.09 34.20
CA THR A 16 -7.98 -8.81 34.02
C THR A 16 -8.37 -8.55 32.57
N SER A 17 -7.47 -8.75 31.59
CA SER A 17 -7.81 -8.57 30.18
C SER A 17 -8.76 -9.68 29.73
N LEU A 18 -9.79 -9.32 28.96
CA LEU A 18 -10.65 -10.28 28.30
C LEU A 18 -9.79 -11.17 27.37
N ALA A 19 -10.05 -12.47 27.35
CA ALA A 19 -9.38 -13.38 26.44
C ALA A 19 -9.62 -12.97 24.97
N GLU A 20 -8.67 -13.23 24.08
CA GLU A 20 -8.84 -13.04 22.66
C GLU A 20 -10.03 -13.86 22.15
N ASP A 21 -10.83 -13.28 21.26
CA ASP A 21 -12.01 -13.92 20.67
C ASP A 21 -12.24 -13.38 19.25
N PRO A 22 -11.62 -13.99 18.24
CA PRO A 22 -11.74 -13.55 16.84
C PRO A 22 -13.18 -13.55 16.33
N ALA A 23 -14.03 -14.46 16.80
CA ALA A 23 -15.45 -14.52 16.41
C ALA A 23 -16.22 -13.26 16.87
N ARG A 24 -15.79 -12.64 17.97
CA ARG A 24 -16.31 -11.36 18.47
C ARG A 24 -15.43 -10.18 18.04
N ARG A 25 -14.46 -10.39 17.15
CA ARG A 25 -13.48 -9.39 16.69
C ARG A 25 -12.74 -8.71 17.85
N ARG A 26 -12.38 -9.48 18.88
CA ARG A 26 -11.61 -9.03 20.03
C ARG A 26 -10.20 -9.59 19.95
N PHE A 27 -9.24 -8.69 19.75
CA PHE A 27 -7.84 -8.99 19.55
C PHE A 27 -6.97 -8.33 20.60
N HIS A 28 -5.85 -8.93 20.95
CA HIS A 28 -4.88 -8.39 21.91
C HIS A 28 -3.79 -7.54 21.23
N ASP A 29 -3.60 -7.71 19.92
CA ASP A 29 -2.54 -7.07 19.18
C ASP A 29 -3.08 -6.61 17.82
N VAL A 30 -2.69 -5.41 17.39
CA VAL A 30 -3.12 -4.86 16.10
C VAL A 30 -2.66 -5.71 14.91
N ARG A 31 -1.58 -6.50 15.06
CA ARG A 31 -1.13 -7.43 14.01
C ARG A 31 -2.18 -8.49 13.68
N SER A 32 -3.02 -8.86 14.64
CA SER A 32 -4.16 -9.77 14.39
C SER A 32 -5.25 -9.17 13.51
N LEU A 33 -5.19 -7.85 13.24
CA LEU A 33 -6.08 -7.17 12.28
C LEU A 33 -5.53 -7.19 10.84
N LEU A 34 -4.25 -7.57 10.66
CA LEU A 34 -3.69 -7.70 9.32
C LEU A 34 -4.48 -8.71 8.51
N PRO A 35 -4.71 -8.43 7.22
CA PRO A 35 -5.54 -9.28 6.41
C PRO A 35 -4.89 -10.62 6.10
N SER A 36 -5.74 -11.62 6.00
CA SER A 36 -5.39 -12.99 5.64
C SER A 36 -6.60 -13.67 4.99
N VAL A 37 -6.44 -14.88 4.51
CA VAL A 37 -7.55 -15.65 3.92
C VAL A 37 -8.72 -15.83 4.89
N ASP A 38 -8.46 -15.89 6.19
CA ASP A 38 -9.49 -16.01 7.24
C ASP A 38 -9.99 -14.65 7.77
N ASN A 39 -9.28 -13.56 7.49
CA ASN A 39 -9.67 -12.19 7.80
C ASN A 39 -9.48 -11.30 6.55
N PRO A 40 -10.19 -11.58 5.43
CA PRO A 40 -9.97 -10.89 4.17
C PRO A 40 -10.44 -9.43 4.23
N THR A 41 -9.78 -8.56 3.48
CA THR A 41 -10.35 -7.25 3.19
C THR A 41 -11.62 -7.39 2.35
N PRO A 42 -12.61 -6.49 2.48
CA PRO A 42 -13.85 -6.58 1.72
C PRO A 42 -13.64 -6.49 0.20
N LEU A 43 -14.50 -7.20 -0.52
CA LEU A 43 -14.71 -7.07 -1.95
C LEU A 43 -16.09 -6.47 -2.17
N VAL A 44 -16.17 -5.32 -2.88
CA VAL A 44 -17.42 -4.56 -3.08
C VAL A 44 -17.68 -4.36 -4.57
N ALA A 45 -18.86 -4.78 -5.04
CA ALA A 45 -19.27 -4.58 -6.42
C ALA A 45 -19.58 -3.10 -6.69
N LEU A 46 -19.07 -2.56 -7.79
CA LEU A 46 -19.46 -1.27 -8.33
C LEU A 46 -20.79 -1.42 -9.09
N GLN A 47 -21.72 -0.51 -8.86
CA GLN A 47 -23.08 -0.61 -9.39
C GLN A 47 -23.47 0.53 -10.33
N ARG A 48 -22.83 1.69 -10.22
CA ARG A 48 -23.28 2.95 -10.83
C ARG A 48 -22.25 3.59 -11.74
N VAL A 49 -20.97 3.35 -11.47
CA VAL A 49 -19.88 3.94 -12.28
C VAL A 49 -19.45 3.05 -13.44
N VAL A 50 -19.90 1.79 -13.44
CA VAL A 50 -19.63 0.79 -14.48
C VAL A 50 -20.81 0.64 -15.44
N PRO A 51 -20.58 0.23 -16.71
CA PRO A 51 -21.64 -0.21 -17.61
C PRO A 51 -22.46 -1.36 -17.02
N ALA A 52 -23.74 -1.47 -17.43
CA ALA A 52 -24.66 -2.45 -16.84
C ALA A 52 -24.30 -3.93 -17.12
N ASP A 53 -23.51 -4.18 -18.13
CA ASP A 53 -23.00 -5.48 -18.56
C ASP A 53 -21.63 -5.82 -17.98
N VAL A 54 -21.00 -4.91 -17.23
CA VAL A 54 -19.68 -5.11 -16.60
C VAL A 54 -19.84 -5.45 -15.12
N GLU A 55 -19.35 -6.63 -14.72
CA GLU A 55 -19.24 -7.04 -13.33
C GLU A 55 -17.84 -6.70 -12.79
N LEU A 56 -17.71 -5.60 -12.02
CA LEU A 56 -16.45 -5.15 -11.44
C LEU A 56 -16.56 -4.97 -9.94
N HIS A 57 -15.63 -5.58 -9.23
CA HIS A 57 -15.49 -5.47 -7.78
C HIS A 57 -14.22 -4.72 -7.38
N LEU A 58 -14.30 -3.91 -6.32
CA LEU A 58 -13.14 -3.29 -5.68
C LEU A 58 -12.69 -4.10 -4.47
N LYS A 59 -11.42 -4.45 -4.43
CA LYS A 59 -10.73 -5.00 -3.26
C LYS A 59 -10.29 -3.84 -2.37
N LEU A 60 -10.98 -3.63 -1.23
CA LEU A 60 -10.83 -2.44 -0.38
C LEU A 60 -9.65 -2.56 0.58
N GLU A 61 -8.44 -2.30 0.10
CA GLU A 61 -7.20 -2.41 0.86
C GLU A 61 -6.98 -1.26 1.86
N TRP A 62 -7.76 -0.18 1.78
CA TRP A 62 -7.73 0.90 2.77
C TRP A 62 -8.43 0.56 4.09
N LEU A 63 -9.09 -0.59 4.19
CA LEU A 63 -9.63 -1.12 5.44
C LEU A 63 -8.60 -1.93 6.25
N ASN A 64 -7.38 -2.01 5.82
CA ASN A 64 -6.26 -2.51 6.61
C ASN A 64 -6.00 -1.61 7.83
N PRO A 65 -5.37 -2.12 8.91
CA PRO A 65 -5.22 -1.39 10.18
C PRO A 65 -4.48 -0.05 10.08
N PHE A 66 -3.55 0.11 9.13
CA PHE A 66 -2.83 1.36 8.88
C PHE A 66 -3.32 2.09 7.63
N GLY A 67 -4.40 1.58 7.03
CA GLY A 67 -5.18 2.23 5.98
C GLY A 67 -4.63 2.09 4.57
N SER A 68 -3.92 1.03 4.24
CA SER A 68 -3.50 0.76 2.86
C SER A 68 -3.07 -0.68 2.59
N ILE A 69 -2.93 -1.00 1.32
CA ILE A 69 -2.37 -2.26 0.83
C ILE A 69 -0.93 -2.52 1.33
N LYS A 70 -0.21 -1.45 1.71
CA LYS A 70 1.18 -1.55 2.17
C LYS A 70 1.32 -2.19 3.56
N ASP A 71 0.24 -2.31 4.30
CA ASP A 71 0.20 -3.02 5.57
C ASP A 71 0.59 -4.50 5.39
N ARG A 72 0.13 -5.11 4.28
CA ARG A 72 0.52 -6.47 3.90
C ARG A 72 2.00 -6.56 3.53
N ALA A 73 2.44 -5.70 2.61
CA ALA A 73 3.83 -5.67 2.17
C ALA A 73 4.79 -5.43 3.34
N ALA A 74 4.51 -4.44 4.20
CA ALA A 74 5.35 -4.14 5.35
C ALA A 74 5.42 -5.31 6.34
N ALA A 75 4.31 -5.99 6.60
CA ALA A 75 4.29 -7.15 7.49
C ALA A 75 5.20 -8.29 6.98
N TYR A 76 5.10 -8.62 5.70
CA TYR A 76 5.91 -9.68 5.10
C TYR A 76 7.37 -9.30 4.91
N LEU A 77 7.66 -8.05 4.58
CA LEU A 77 9.03 -7.53 4.54
C LEU A 77 9.71 -7.67 5.91
N LEU A 78 9.05 -7.27 7.00
CA LEU A 78 9.59 -7.42 8.35
C LEU A 78 9.68 -8.89 8.77
N GLN A 79 8.68 -9.70 8.43
CA GLN A 79 8.71 -11.13 8.69
C GLN A 79 9.89 -11.81 7.99
N GLY A 80 10.10 -11.55 6.70
CA GLY A 80 11.22 -12.13 5.95
C GLY A 80 12.58 -11.70 6.49
N LEU A 81 12.73 -10.42 6.87
CA LEU A 81 13.95 -9.96 7.54
C LEU A 81 14.20 -10.69 8.87
N ALA A 82 13.15 -10.90 9.67
CA ALA A 82 13.24 -11.65 10.92
C ALA A 82 13.56 -13.13 10.68
N GLU A 83 12.93 -13.78 9.71
CA GLU A 83 13.19 -15.17 9.32
C GLU A 83 14.66 -15.41 8.90
N ARG A 84 15.27 -14.39 8.27
CA ARG A 84 16.70 -14.41 7.89
C ARG A 84 17.67 -13.98 9.00
N GLY A 85 17.15 -13.56 10.19
CA GLY A 85 17.94 -13.03 11.29
C GLY A 85 18.54 -11.64 10.99
N GLU A 86 17.99 -10.93 10.01
CA GLU A 86 18.49 -9.63 9.57
C GLU A 86 17.91 -8.45 10.37
N LEU A 87 16.84 -8.69 11.13
CA LEU A 87 16.14 -7.66 11.90
C LEU A 87 16.67 -7.46 13.30
N ASP A 88 17.34 -8.47 13.88
CA ASP A 88 17.75 -8.47 15.27
C ASP A 88 18.76 -7.35 15.58
N GLY A 89 18.37 -6.48 16.53
CA GLY A 89 19.23 -5.40 17.01
C GLY A 89 19.46 -4.25 16.02
N ARG A 90 18.78 -4.25 14.88
CA ARG A 90 18.87 -3.20 13.84
C ARG A 90 17.61 -2.37 13.75
N ASP A 91 17.77 -1.10 13.43
CA ASP A 91 16.70 -0.21 13.06
C ASP A 91 16.40 -0.32 11.55
N LEU A 92 15.22 0.11 11.14
CA LEU A 92 14.81 0.11 9.74
C LEU A 92 15.24 1.40 9.05
N VAL A 93 15.59 1.32 7.77
CA VAL A 93 15.73 2.51 6.90
C VAL A 93 15.02 2.25 5.57
N GLU A 94 14.16 3.17 5.13
CA GLU A 94 13.44 3.03 3.86
C GLU A 94 13.21 4.37 3.18
N ALA A 95 13.33 4.39 1.84
CA ALA A 95 12.99 5.53 1.02
C ALA A 95 11.49 5.52 0.71
N SER A 96 10.69 6.15 1.56
CA SER A 96 9.24 6.22 1.36
C SER A 96 8.61 7.35 2.17
N SER A 97 7.83 8.19 1.52
CA SER A 97 7.04 9.26 2.14
C SER A 97 5.56 8.90 2.36
N GLY A 98 5.17 7.69 1.95
CA GLY A 98 3.76 7.30 1.87
C GLY A 98 3.39 6.10 2.74
N ASN A 99 2.46 5.33 2.21
CA ASN A 99 1.83 4.20 2.90
C ASN A 99 2.81 3.14 3.42
N THR A 100 3.90 2.87 2.70
CA THR A 100 4.92 1.91 3.14
C THR A 100 5.63 2.37 4.41
N ALA A 101 6.02 3.65 4.45
CA ALA A 101 6.66 4.22 5.63
C ALA A 101 5.74 4.20 6.86
N ILE A 102 4.44 4.52 6.66
CA ILE A 102 3.43 4.46 7.73
C ILE A 102 3.32 3.03 8.29
N ALA A 103 3.18 2.03 7.41
CA ALA A 103 3.04 0.65 7.83
C ALA A 103 4.31 0.10 8.49
N LEU A 104 5.51 0.40 7.94
CA LEU A 104 6.80 0.02 8.53
C LEU A 104 7.02 0.67 9.90
N ALA A 105 6.70 1.97 10.06
CA ALA A 105 6.82 2.65 11.35
C ALA A 105 5.89 2.02 12.40
N ALA A 106 4.63 1.78 12.03
CA ALA A 106 3.65 1.20 12.93
C ALA A 106 4.02 -0.22 13.37
N LEU A 107 4.43 -1.08 12.44
CA LEU A 107 4.84 -2.46 12.73
C LEU A 107 6.21 -2.51 13.42
N GLY A 108 7.16 -1.66 13.02
CA GLY A 108 8.46 -1.54 13.67
C GLY A 108 8.36 -1.19 15.16
N ASN A 109 7.41 -0.31 15.53
CA ASN A 109 7.13 -0.01 16.92
C ASN A 109 6.71 -1.25 17.74
N LEU A 110 6.06 -2.22 17.13
CA LEU A 110 5.62 -3.46 17.80
C LEU A 110 6.76 -4.48 17.96
N THR A 111 7.77 -4.40 17.10
CA THR A 111 8.94 -5.29 17.12
C THR A 111 10.15 -4.66 17.83
N GLY A 112 10.09 -3.36 18.12
CA GLY A 112 11.18 -2.60 18.75
C GLY A 112 12.22 -2.06 17.77
N ASN A 113 11.96 -2.13 16.46
CA ASN A 113 12.82 -1.63 15.40
C ASN A 113 12.32 -0.25 14.95
N ARG A 114 13.06 0.82 15.25
CA ARG A 114 12.68 2.17 14.84
C ARG A 114 12.91 2.37 13.35
N LEU A 115 12.07 3.21 12.74
CA LEU A 115 12.19 3.53 11.32
C LEU A 115 12.87 4.90 11.12
N THR A 116 13.89 4.93 10.30
CA THR A 116 14.40 6.14 9.64
C THR A 116 13.87 6.17 8.20
N VAL A 117 13.19 7.24 7.82
CA VAL A 117 12.74 7.44 6.43
C VAL A 117 13.57 8.50 5.75
N THR A 118 13.91 8.26 4.50
CA THR A 118 14.51 9.24 3.61
C THR A 118 13.47 9.67 2.59
N ILE A 119 13.23 10.97 2.46
CA ILE A 119 12.17 11.52 1.62
C ILE A 119 12.62 12.79 0.90
N PRO A 120 12.07 13.10 -0.28
CA PRO A 120 12.23 14.41 -0.90
C PRO A 120 11.72 15.54 0.01
N ASP A 121 12.41 16.70 -0.01
CA ASP A 121 12.03 17.87 0.81
C ASP A 121 10.67 18.45 0.41
N GLY A 122 10.28 18.33 -0.87
CA GLY A 122 8.98 18.72 -1.41
C GLY A 122 7.77 17.88 -0.94
N VAL A 123 7.98 16.84 -0.12
CA VAL A 123 6.87 16.03 0.44
C VAL A 123 6.02 16.88 1.39
N PRO A 124 4.68 16.91 1.25
CA PRO A 124 3.78 17.68 2.10
C PRO A 124 3.99 17.44 3.60
N GLU A 125 3.95 18.50 4.40
CA GLU A 125 4.25 18.46 5.85
C GLU A 125 3.29 17.55 6.61
N GLU A 126 2.03 17.44 6.20
CA GLU A 126 1.06 16.53 6.82
C GLU A 126 1.52 15.06 6.79
N LYS A 127 2.23 14.63 5.74
CA LYS A 127 2.81 13.27 5.66
C LYS A 127 3.99 13.11 6.62
N LYS A 128 4.84 14.13 6.72
CA LYS A 128 5.98 14.15 7.66
C LYS A 128 5.48 14.09 9.11
N VAL A 129 4.42 14.82 9.43
CA VAL A 129 3.79 14.82 10.77
C VAL A 129 3.31 13.42 11.15
N ILE A 130 2.63 12.70 10.26
CA ILE A 130 2.17 11.32 10.53
C ILE A 130 3.36 10.40 10.86
N LEU A 131 4.44 10.48 10.09
CA LEU A 131 5.63 9.66 10.31
C LEU A 131 6.31 9.99 11.65
N ARG A 132 6.45 11.27 12.00
CA ARG A 132 7.01 11.71 13.29
C ARG A 132 6.13 11.29 14.47
N LEU A 133 4.78 11.32 14.32
CA LEU A 133 3.86 10.83 15.36
C LEU A 133 3.98 9.33 15.58
N LEU A 134 4.32 8.56 14.54
CA LEU A 134 4.65 7.15 14.64
C LEU A 134 6.07 6.89 15.18
N GLY A 135 6.83 7.95 15.51
CA GLY A 135 8.18 7.84 16.05
C GLY A 135 9.27 7.61 14.99
N ALA A 136 8.95 7.75 13.71
CA ALA A 136 9.95 7.65 12.65
C ALA A 136 10.86 8.89 12.64
N GLU A 137 12.15 8.67 12.39
CA GLU A 137 13.10 9.73 12.10
C GLU A 137 13.01 10.08 10.61
N VAL A 138 12.83 11.37 10.30
CA VAL A 138 12.60 11.84 8.92
C VAL A 138 13.82 12.60 8.43
N TRP A 139 14.46 12.11 7.37
CA TRP A 139 15.61 12.72 6.71
C TRP A 139 15.19 13.20 5.32
N GLU A 140 15.33 14.49 5.09
CA GLU A 140 14.92 15.14 3.84
C GLU A 140 16.09 15.24 2.87
N THR A 141 15.82 15.02 1.58
CA THR A 141 16.80 15.10 0.49
C THR A 141 16.33 16.11 -0.56
N PRO A 142 17.25 16.78 -1.28
CA PRO A 142 16.91 17.82 -2.24
C PRO A 142 16.49 17.24 -3.62
N ASP A 143 15.88 16.08 -3.66
CA ASP A 143 15.39 15.46 -4.89
C ASP A 143 13.89 15.74 -5.11
N ASP A 144 13.44 15.55 -6.35
CA ASP A 144 12.05 15.75 -6.72
C ASP A 144 11.11 14.73 -6.04
N LEU A 145 9.80 15.02 -6.07
CA LEU A 145 8.75 14.23 -5.42
C LEU A 145 8.69 12.75 -5.82
N CYS A 146 9.23 12.37 -6.97
CA CYS A 146 9.40 10.98 -7.38
C CYS A 146 10.86 10.57 -7.15
N PRO A 147 11.16 9.63 -6.23
CA PRO A 147 12.54 9.19 -6.03
C PRO A 147 13.03 8.54 -7.32
N VAL A 148 13.81 9.27 -8.07
CA VAL A 148 14.59 8.72 -9.18
C VAL A 148 15.86 8.16 -8.57
N ASP A 149 16.42 7.11 -9.16
CA ASP A 149 17.71 6.55 -8.71
C ASP A 149 18.84 7.52 -9.10
N HIS A 150 18.82 8.70 -8.50
CA HIS A 150 19.90 9.66 -8.60
C HIS A 150 21.10 9.11 -7.84
N PRO A 151 22.23 8.85 -8.50
CA PRO A 151 23.31 8.04 -7.94
C PRO A 151 24.03 8.67 -6.75
N LYS A 152 23.71 9.90 -6.34
CA LYS A 152 24.45 10.58 -5.28
C LYS A 152 23.65 11.28 -4.19
N ASP A 153 22.44 11.82 -4.47
CA ASP A 153 21.82 12.79 -3.56
C ASP A 153 20.32 12.52 -3.28
N GLY A 154 19.70 11.51 -3.87
CA GLY A 154 18.28 11.24 -3.73
C GLY A 154 17.91 10.35 -2.53
N ALA A 155 16.64 10.32 -2.18
CA ALA A 155 16.12 9.58 -1.03
C ALA A 155 16.47 8.09 -1.05
N ILE A 156 16.41 7.43 -2.21
CA ILE A 156 16.79 6.00 -2.36
C ILE A 156 18.30 5.80 -2.13
N ALA A 157 19.13 6.70 -2.68
CA ALA A 157 20.58 6.63 -2.53
C ALA A 157 20.97 6.82 -1.06
N LEU A 158 20.33 7.77 -0.36
CA LEU A 158 20.55 8.00 1.06
C LEU A 158 20.14 6.80 1.92
N ALA A 159 18.96 6.20 1.66
CA ALA A 159 18.53 4.99 2.37
C ALA A 159 19.52 3.84 2.19
N ARG A 160 20.03 3.65 0.98
CA ARG A 160 21.05 2.63 0.67
C ARG A 160 22.34 2.91 1.42
N SER A 161 22.85 4.15 1.37
CA SER A 161 24.06 4.56 2.07
C SER A 161 23.98 4.36 3.59
N LEU A 162 22.81 4.69 4.19
CA LEU A 162 22.56 4.45 5.61
C LEU A 162 22.55 2.95 5.96
N ALA A 163 21.94 2.12 5.12
CA ALA A 163 21.93 0.67 5.32
C ALA A 163 23.32 0.04 5.23
N GLU A 164 24.19 0.61 4.40
CA GLU A 164 25.59 0.16 4.23
C GLU A 164 26.55 0.76 5.25
N SER A 165 26.14 1.82 5.95
CA SER A 165 26.94 2.48 6.97
C SER A 165 27.27 1.51 8.12
N ASP A 166 28.38 1.73 8.81
CA ASP A 166 28.85 0.92 9.94
C ASP A 166 28.89 -0.60 9.63
N GLY A 167 29.18 -0.95 8.37
CA GLY A 167 29.21 -2.35 7.91
C GLY A 167 27.83 -3.03 7.95
N GLY A 168 26.74 -2.26 7.85
CA GLY A 168 25.36 -2.75 7.88
C GLY A 168 24.87 -3.20 9.26
N SER A 169 25.57 -2.79 10.33
CA SER A 169 25.23 -3.25 11.69
C SER A 169 24.07 -2.49 12.32
N ARG A 170 23.86 -1.23 11.94
CA ARG A 170 22.86 -0.36 12.55
C ARG A 170 21.50 -0.44 11.87
N TYR A 171 21.49 -0.45 10.56
CA TYR A 171 20.26 -0.38 9.78
C TYR A 171 20.06 -1.60 8.89
N VAL A 172 18.81 -1.96 8.67
CA VAL A 172 18.39 -2.89 7.62
C VAL A 172 17.35 -2.21 6.75
N ARG A 173 17.43 -2.43 5.43
CA ARG A 173 16.50 -1.88 4.46
C ARG A 173 15.49 -2.94 4.05
N PRO A 174 14.18 -2.74 4.29
CA PRO A 174 13.13 -3.65 3.82
C PRO A 174 13.09 -3.77 2.30
N ASP A 175 13.41 -2.68 1.58
CA ASP A 175 13.53 -2.62 0.12
C ASP A 175 12.30 -3.10 -0.65
N GLN A 176 11.22 -2.34 -0.54
CA GLN A 176 9.93 -2.69 -1.15
C GLN A 176 9.98 -2.89 -2.67
N TYR A 177 11.02 -2.43 -3.37
CA TYR A 177 11.15 -2.51 -4.84
C TYR A 177 11.92 -3.73 -5.33
N GLU A 178 12.78 -4.31 -4.48
CA GLU A 178 13.66 -5.42 -4.85
C GLU A 178 13.39 -6.69 -4.01
N ASN A 179 12.77 -6.55 -2.83
CA ASN A 179 12.54 -7.65 -1.91
C ASN A 179 11.27 -8.44 -2.25
N TRP A 180 11.45 -9.69 -2.62
CA TRP A 180 10.38 -10.62 -3.00
C TRP A 180 9.39 -10.95 -1.87
N ASP A 181 9.68 -10.62 -0.61
CA ASP A 181 8.70 -10.72 0.48
C ASP A 181 7.49 -9.80 0.25
N ASN A 182 7.65 -8.70 -0.50
CA ASN A 182 6.53 -7.88 -0.97
C ASN A 182 5.61 -8.66 -1.92
N VAL A 183 6.17 -9.43 -2.85
CA VAL A 183 5.39 -10.32 -3.75
C VAL A 183 4.74 -11.44 -2.95
N ARG A 184 5.49 -12.07 -2.03
CA ARG A 184 5.02 -13.13 -1.15
C ARG A 184 3.79 -12.71 -0.35
N ALA A 185 3.74 -11.47 0.16
CA ALA A 185 2.59 -10.94 0.86
C ALA A 185 1.30 -11.05 0.05
N HIS A 186 1.35 -10.73 -1.22
CA HIS A 186 0.17 -10.74 -2.09
C HIS A 186 -0.14 -12.13 -2.67
N TYR A 187 0.89 -12.92 -2.92
CA TYR A 187 0.75 -14.30 -3.36
C TYR A 187 0.09 -15.18 -2.27
N GLU A 188 0.49 -15.01 -1.01
CA GLU A 188 -0.02 -15.82 0.11
C GLU A 188 -1.33 -15.27 0.72
N THR A 189 -1.68 -14.00 0.48
CA THR A 189 -2.88 -13.40 1.08
C THR A 189 -3.85 -12.83 0.06
N THR A 190 -3.49 -11.76 -0.66
CA THR A 190 -4.43 -11.02 -1.53
C THR A 190 -4.97 -11.88 -2.67
N GLY A 191 -4.12 -12.66 -3.32
CA GLY A 191 -4.53 -13.57 -4.40
C GLY A 191 -5.50 -14.64 -3.93
N PRO A 192 -5.17 -15.43 -2.89
CA PRO A 192 -6.07 -16.41 -2.29
C PRO A 192 -7.40 -15.81 -1.78
N GLU A 193 -7.36 -14.61 -1.19
CA GLU A 193 -8.58 -13.92 -0.77
C GLU A 193 -9.50 -13.61 -1.96
N ILE A 194 -8.96 -13.03 -3.04
CA ILE A 194 -9.71 -12.71 -4.27
C ILE A 194 -10.31 -13.99 -4.85
N TRP A 195 -9.52 -15.03 -5.00
CA TRP A 195 -9.99 -16.31 -5.53
C TRP A 195 -11.16 -16.90 -4.72
N ARG A 196 -11.02 -16.89 -3.39
CA ARG A 196 -12.07 -17.37 -2.49
C ARG A 196 -13.32 -16.49 -2.51
N GLN A 197 -13.16 -15.16 -2.51
CA GLN A 197 -14.27 -14.20 -2.50
C GLN A 197 -15.05 -14.19 -3.80
N THR A 198 -14.41 -14.54 -4.93
CA THR A 198 -15.06 -14.67 -6.24
C THR A 198 -15.50 -16.10 -6.53
N GLU A 199 -15.34 -17.04 -5.58
CA GLU A 199 -15.65 -18.46 -5.78
C GLU A 199 -14.91 -19.07 -6.99
N GLY A 200 -13.68 -18.59 -7.25
CA GLY A 200 -12.88 -18.99 -8.40
C GLY A 200 -13.38 -18.46 -9.76
N ARG A 201 -14.33 -17.52 -9.77
CA ARG A 201 -14.93 -16.99 -11.01
C ARG A 201 -14.27 -15.72 -11.55
N VAL A 202 -13.24 -15.18 -10.85
CA VAL A 202 -12.52 -14.01 -11.35
C VAL A 202 -11.96 -14.27 -12.74
N ALA A 203 -12.34 -13.44 -13.72
CA ALA A 203 -11.91 -13.55 -15.10
C ALA A 203 -10.77 -12.56 -15.42
N TRP A 204 -10.69 -11.45 -14.70
CA TRP A 204 -9.60 -10.48 -14.86
C TRP A 204 -9.31 -9.74 -13.55
N PHE A 205 -8.05 -9.32 -13.41
CA PHE A 205 -7.54 -8.60 -12.25
C PHE A 205 -6.78 -7.35 -12.71
N ALA A 206 -7.11 -6.18 -12.13
CA ALA A 206 -6.46 -4.92 -12.45
C ALA A 206 -5.75 -4.32 -11.22
N ALA A 207 -4.50 -3.91 -11.41
CA ALA A 207 -3.71 -3.19 -10.42
C ALA A 207 -2.77 -2.17 -11.06
N GLY A 208 -2.41 -1.14 -10.32
CA GLY A 208 -1.52 -0.09 -10.83
C GLY A 208 -0.04 -0.42 -10.64
N PHE A 209 0.80 0.09 -11.52
CA PHE A 209 2.24 0.07 -11.37
C PHE A 209 2.68 1.01 -10.24
N GLY A 210 3.24 0.44 -9.20
CA GLY A 210 3.90 1.13 -8.10
C GLY A 210 5.18 0.35 -7.76
N THR A 211 5.18 -0.41 -6.65
CA THR A 211 6.24 -1.39 -6.37
C THR A 211 6.07 -2.69 -7.14
N CYS A 212 4.92 -2.91 -7.73
CA CYS A 212 4.51 -4.12 -8.47
C CYS A 212 4.36 -5.40 -7.64
N GLY A 213 4.57 -5.36 -6.32
CA GLY A 213 4.38 -6.53 -5.47
C GLY A 213 2.97 -7.12 -5.56
N THR A 214 1.94 -6.25 -5.57
CA THR A 214 0.54 -6.67 -5.71
C THR A 214 0.28 -7.33 -7.06
N LEU A 215 0.68 -6.64 -8.15
CA LEU A 215 0.46 -7.14 -9.51
C LEU A 215 1.14 -8.50 -9.71
N THR A 216 2.42 -8.61 -9.34
CA THR A 216 3.18 -9.86 -9.46
C THR A 216 2.62 -10.95 -8.56
N GLY A 217 2.37 -10.65 -7.28
CA GLY A 217 1.94 -11.66 -6.32
C GLY A 217 0.54 -12.21 -6.62
N VAL A 218 -0.44 -11.32 -6.82
CA VAL A 218 -1.81 -11.72 -7.19
C VAL A 218 -1.84 -12.37 -8.56
N GLY A 219 -1.16 -11.77 -9.55
CA GLY A 219 -1.14 -12.29 -10.92
C GLY A 219 -0.57 -13.70 -11.01
N ARG A 220 0.56 -13.97 -10.35
CA ARG A 220 1.11 -15.34 -10.26
C ARG A 220 0.13 -16.31 -9.65
N PHE A 221 -0.43 -15.97 -8.49
CA PHE A 221 -1.39 -16.84 -7.82
C PHE A 221 -2.61 -17.13 -8.70
N LEU A 222 -3.23 -16.10 -9.29
CA LEU A 222 -4.42 -16.27 -10.13
C LEU A 222 -4.13 -17.08 -11.41
N LYS A 223 -3.00 -16.82 -12.09
CA LYS A 223 -2.57 -17.60 -13.25
C LYS A 223 -2.29 -19.07 -12.93
N GLU A 224 -1.82 -19.39 -11.72
CA GLU A 224 -1.65 -20.76 -11.26
C GLU A 224 -2.99 -21.46 -11.00
N GLN A 225 -4.02 -20.72 -10.54
CA GLN A 225 -5.37 -21.28 -10.37
C GLN A 225 -6.09 -21.44 -11.70
N ASN A 226 -6.00 -20.42 -12.55
CA ASN A 226 -6.61 -20.41 -13.89
C ASN A 226 -5.74 -19.54 -14.83
N PRO A 227 -5.01 -20.13 -15.79
CA PRO A 227 -4.15 -19.38 -16.70
C PRO A 227 -4.90 -18.41 -17.63
N ASP A 228 -6.22 -18.55 -17.77
CA ASP A 228 -7.04 -17.67 -18.60
C ASP A 228 -7.42 -16.35 -17.91
N VAL A 229 -7.15 -16.19 -16.59
CA VAL A 229 -7.40 -14.92 -15.90
C VAL A 229 -6.51 -13.82 -16.49
N ALA A 230 -7.12 -12.76 -17.03
CA ALA A 230 -6.38 -11.63 -17.59
C ALA A 230 -5.81 -10.74 -16.48
N ILE A 231 -4.52 -10.42 -16.55
CA ILE A 231 -3.83 -9.54 -15.61
C ILE A 231 -3.56 -8.20 -16.29
N VAL A 232 -4.25 -7.16 -15.80
CA VAL A 232 -4.22 -5.80 -16.36
C VAL A 232 -3.38 -4.89 -15.46
N ALA A 233 -2.34 -4.33 -16.02
CA ALA A 233 -1.51 -3.34 -15.35
C ALA A 233 -1.92 -1.91 -15.76
N ILE A 234 -2.10 -1.03 -14.80
CA ILE A 234 -2.43 0.36 -15.05
C ILE A 234 -1.19 1.23 -14.78
N GLU A 235 -0.81 1.99 -15.76
CA GLU A 235 0.33 2.91 -15.73
C GLU A 235 -0.16 4.35 -15.89
N PRO A 236 0.31 5.32 -15.10
CA PRO A 236 0.02 6.72 -15.40
C PRO A 236 0.84 7.19 -16.60
N GLN A 237 0.32 8.15 -17.35
CA GLN A 237 1.08 8.80 -18.43
C GLN A 237 2.30 9.54 -17.85
N PRO A 238 3.39 9.73 -18.63
CA PRO A 238 4.52 10.54 -18.22
C PRO A 238 4.11 11.96 -17.80
N GLY A 239 4.79 12.52 -16.78
CA GLY A 239 4.47 13.83 -16.22
C GLY A 239 3.28 13.85 -15.23
N HIS A 240 2.76 12.69 -14.86
CA HIS A 240 1.61 12.56 -13.97
C HIS A 240 1.82 13.08 -12.56
N ARG A 241 0.72 13.39 -11.87
CA ARG A 241 0.67 13.73 -10.44
C ARG A 241 -0.09 12.71 -9.60
N LEU A 242 -0.30 11.49 -10.12
CA LEU A 242 -1.02 10.43 -9.41
C LEU A 242 -0.16 9.83 -8.30
N PRO A 243 -0.53 10.01 -7.03
CA PRO A 243 0.25 9.49 -5.92
C PRO A 243 0.19 7.96 -5.87
N GLY A 244 1.32 7.32 -5.61
CA GLY A 244 1.43 5.87 -5.42
C GLY A 244 1.55 5.04 -6.69
N LEU A 245 1.37 5.64 -7.87
CA LEU A 245 1.64 5.03 -9.17
C LEU A 245 2.97 5.53 -9.76
N LYS A 246 3.50 4.80 -10.72
CA LYS A 246 4.73 5.13 -11.45
C LYS A 246 4.57 4.89 -12.93
N SER A 247 5.06 5.82 -13.76
CA SER A 247 5.30 5.62 -15.17
C SER A 247 6.68 5.02 -15.38
N PHE A 248 6.78 3.89 -16.06
CA PHE A 248 8.07 3.27 -16.36
C PHE A 248 8.78 3.90 -17.56
N ALA A 249 8.15 4.88 -18.20
CA ALA A 249 8.86 5.80 -19.09
C ALA A 249 9.77 6.79 -18.32
N GLU A 250 9.49 7.05 -17.04
CA GLU A 250 10.19 8.04 -16.20
C GLU A 250 10.88 7.43 -14.98
N ALA A 251 10.42 6.27 -14.49
CA ALA A 251 10.95 5.62 -13.30
C ALA A 251 11.56 4.26 -13.65
N ARG A 252 12.58 3.87 -12.85
CA ARG A 252 13.13 2.52 -12.94
C ARG A 252 12.08 1.48 -12.59
N GLU A 253 12.02 0.43 -13.40
CA GLU A 253 11.18 -0.73 -13.16
C GLU A 253 11.66 -1.50 -11.91
N PRO A 254 10.74 -1.85 -10.99
CA PRO A 254 11.08 -2.65 -9.81
C PRO A 254 11.59 -4.05 -10.17
N GLY A 255 12.62 -4.54 -9.47
CA GLY A 255 13.17 -5.87 -9.69
C GLY A 255 12.22 -7.03 -9.34
N ILE A 256 11.14 -6.73 -8.63
CA ILE A 256 10.10 -7.70 -8.28
C ILE A 256 8.93 -7.76 -9.29
N LEU A 257 8.95 -6.96 -10.35
CA LEU A 257 7.95 -7.05 -11.41
C LEU A 257 8.19 -8.29 -12.28
N ASP A 258 7.19 -9.12 -12.37
CA ASP A 258 7.16 -10.23 -13.36
C ASP A 258 6.29 -9.82 -14.54
N ARG A 259 6.93 -9.36 -15.63
CA ARG A 259 6.20 -8.96 -16.83
C ARG A 259 5.53 -10.12 -17.55
N SER A 260 5.97 -11.35 -17.31
CA SER A 260 5.45 -12.52 -18.02
C SER A 260 4.00 -12.87 -17.64
N ILE A 261 3.53 -12.35 -16.50
CA ILE A 261 2.16 -12.56 -16.03
C ILE A 261 1.20 -11.45 -16.47
N VAL A 262 1.70 -10.35 -17.03
CA VAL A 262 0.90 -9.20 -17.44
C VAL A 262 0.41 -9.41 -18.87
N ASP A 263 -0.91 -9.41 -19.04
CA ASP A 263 -1.53 -9.58 -20.36
C ASP A 263 -1.73 -8.23 -21.05
N GLU A 264 -2.13 -7.19 -20.30
CA GLU A 264 -2.43 -5.86 -20.83
C GLU A 264 -1.80 -4.75 -19.96
N VAL A 265 -1.34 -3.68 -20.61
CA VAL A 265 -0.87 -2.45 -19.96
C VAL A 265 -1.65 -1.26 -20.50
N VAL A 266 -2.31 -0.53 -19.63
CA VAL A 266 -3.13 0.65 -19.98
C VAL A 266 -2.55 1.91 -19.36
N ALA A 267 -2.23 2.90 -20.19
CA ALA A 267 -1.79 4.23 -19.73
C ALA A 267 -3.01 5.14 -19.47
N VAL A 268 -3.03 5.78 -18.30
CA VAL A 268 -4.12 6.66 -17.86
C VAL A 268 -3.58 8.05 -17.52
N ASP A 269 -4.26 9.09 -18.00
CA ASP A 269 -3.97 10.47 -17.65
C ASP A 269 -4.58 10.90 -16.30
N ASP A 270 -4.10 12.01 -15.74
CA ASP A 270 -4.53 12.53 -14.46
C ASP A 270 -6.03 12.90 -14.43
N ASP A 271 -6.53 13.58 -15.48
CA ASP A 271 -7.91 14.05 -15.55
C ASP A 271 -8.89 12.87 -15.52
N SER A 272 -8.62 11.84 -16.28
CA SER A 272 -9.39 10.59 -16.31
C SER A 272 -9.39 9.89 -14.95
N ALA A 273 -8.22 9.79 -14.31
CA ALA A 273 -8.07 9.18 -13.00
C ALA A 273 -8.83 9.93 -11.91
N TYR A 274 -8.69 11.25 -11.83
CA TYR A 274 -9.38 12.08 -10.84
C TYR A 274 -10.89 12.18 -11.10
N SER A 275 -11.31 12.27 -12.37
CA SER A 275 -12.72 12.23 -12.77
C SER A 275 -13.38 10.93 -12.29
N MET A 276 -12.75 9.78 -12.56
CA MET A 276 -13.28 8.49 -12.12
C MET A 276 -13.27 8.37 -10.58
N THR A 277 -12.24 8.87 -9.90
CA THR A 277 -12.19 8.92 -8.43
C THR A 277 -13.41 9.69 -7.90
N THR A 278 -13.67 10.87 -8.42
CA THR A 278 -14.82 11.72 -8.03
C THR A 278 -16.15 11.03 -8.30
N ARG A 279 -16.30 10.35 -9.45
CA ARG A 279 -17.50 9.57 -9.76
C ARG A 279 -17.73 8.44 -8.76
N ILE A 280 -16.68 7.69 -8.39
CA ILE A 280 -16.77 6.63 -7.38
C ILE A 280 -17.20 7.21 -6.02
N TRP A 281 -16.62 8.34 -5.59
CA TRP A 281 -17.05 8.99 -4.35
C TRP A 281 -18.53 9.39 -4.38
N ARG A 282 -18.98 10.05 -5.45
CA ARG A 282 -20.33 10.61 -5.56
C ARG A 282 -21.41 9.56 -5.83
N GLN A 283 -21.10 8.53 -6.60
CA GLN A 283 -22.08 7.57 -7.06
C GLN A 283 -22.07 6.26 -6.27
N GLU A 284 -20.90 5.80 -5.84
CA GLU A 284 -20.76 4.56 -5.05
C GLU A 284 -20.59 4.82 -3.54
N SER A 285 -20.36 6.08 -3.13
CA SER A 285 -20.06 6.46 -1.74
C SER A 285 -18.81 5.78 -1.17
N LEU A 286 -17.85 5.45 -2.02
CA LEU A 286 -16.57 4.86 -1.66
C LEU A 286 -15.47 5.93 -1.74
N MET A 287 -14.86 6.26 -0.61
CA MET A 287 -13.83 7.31 -0.50
C MET A 287 -12.44 6.78 -0.89
N VAL A 288 -12.32 6.35 -2.13
CA VAL A 288 -11.10 5.76 -2.69
C VAL A 288 -10.03 6.80 -3.02
N GLY A 289 -8.75 6.38 -3.03
CA GLY A 289 -7.64 7.22 -3.49
C GLY A 289 -7.58 7.37 -5.01
N PRO A 290 -6.80 8.37 -5.54
CA PRO A 290 -6.70 8.65 -6.97
C PRO A 290 -6.21 7.46 -7.80
N SER A 291 -5.32 6.63 -7.25
CA SER A 291 -4.86 5.41 -7.90
C SER A 291 -5.99 4.42 -8.20
N THR A 292 -7.04 4.37 -7.36
CA THR A 292 -8.23 3.54 -7.64
C THR A 292 -8.99 4.06 -8.85
N GLY A 293 -9.14 5.40 -8.96
CA GLY A 293 -9.77 6.00 -10.13
C GLY A 293 -9.01 5.66 -11.43
N ALA A 294 -7.69 5.75 -11.41
CA ALA A 294 -6.86 5.34 -12.53
C ALA A 294 -7.06 3.85 -12.88
N ILE A 295 -7.04 2.97 -11.87
CA ILE A 295 -7.18 1.51 -12.07
C ILE A 295 -8.56 1.19 -12.66
N VAL A 296 -9.63 1.75 -12.10
CA VAL A 296 -11.01 1.51 -12.61
C VAL A 296 -11.18 2.10 -14.00
N HIS A 297 -10.74 3.35 -14.21
CA HIS A 297 -10.85 3.97 -15.55
C HIS A 297 -10.12 3.14 -16.59
N GLY A 298 -8.85 2.80 -16.36
CA GLY A 298 -8.05 2.05 -17.32
C GLY A 298 -8.61 0.66 -17.61
N ALA A 299 -9.08 -0.07 -16.58
CA ALA A 299 -9.70 -1.37 -16.79
C ALA A 299 -10.98 -1.29 -17.65
N LEU A 300 -11.78 -0.23 -17.47
CA LEU A 300 -13.03 -0.01 -18.25
C LEU A 300 -12.80 0.46 -19.68
N THR A 301 -11.55 0.76 -20.10
CA THR A 301 -11.24 1.02 -21.51
C THR A 301 -11.01 -0.25 -22.32
N LEU A 302 -10.90 -1.39 -21.66
CA LEU A 302 -10.73 -2.70 -22.27
C LEU A 302 -12.08 -3.43 -22.35
N GLU A 303 -12.26 -4.21 -23.40
CA GLU A 303 -13.39 -5.13 -23.54
C GLU A 303 -13.03 -6.46 -22.82
N LEU A 304 -13.29 -6.50 -21.49
CA LEU A 304 -12.99 -7.65 -20.63
C LEU A 304 -14.28 -8.38 -20.26
N ASP A 305 -14.32 -9.66 -20.57
CA ASP A 305 -15.46 -10.52 -20.27
C ASP A 305 -15.40 -11.10 -18.85
N GLY A 306 -16.56 -11.28 -18.22
CA GLY A 306 -16.70 -11.93 -16.93
C GLY A 306 -16.35 -11.05 -15.72
N PRO A 307 -16.40 -11.64 -14.50
CA PRO A 307 -16.20 -10.90 -13.26
C PRO A 307 -14.76 -10.38 -13.11
N GLY A 308 -14.62 -9.07 -12.90
CA GLY A 308 -13.34 -8.41 -12.68
C GLY A 308 -13.11 -7.98 -11.23
N VAL A 309 -11.86 -7.92 -10.85
CA VAL A 309 -11.42 -7.36 -9.57
C VAL A 309 -10.36 -6.29 -9.77
N ALA A 310 -10.64 -5.08 -9.31
CA ALA A 310 -9.68 -3.98 -9.27
C ALA A 310 -9.23 -3.71 -7.82
N VAL A 311 -7.95 -3.38 -7.65
CA VAL A 311 -7.44 -3.03 -6.32
C VAL A 311 -7.77 -1.58 -5.99
N SER A 312 -8.29 -1.34 -4.78
CA SER A 312 -8.40 -0.02 -4.16
C SER A 312 -7.33 0.11 -3.07
N PRO A 313 -6.13 0.65 -3.40
CA PRO A 313 -4.94 0.50 -2.55
C PRO A 313 -5.03 1.27 -1.24
N ASP A 314 -5.67 2.45 -1.23
CA ASP A 314 -5.78 3.33 -0.07
C ASP A 314 -7.01 4.24 -0.16
N SER A 315 -7.24 5.01 0.92
CA SER A 315 -8.34 5.96 1.01
C SER A 315 -7.95 7.33 0.47
N GLY A 316 -8.89 7.98 -0.21
CA GLY A 316 -8.77 9.36 -0.67
C GLY A 316 -8.66 10.39 0.46
N LEU A 317 -9.02 10.03 1.69
CA LEU A 317 -8.83 10.91 2.86
C LEU A 317 -7.35 11.25 3.13
N LYS A 318 -6.42 10.49 2.56
CA LYS A 318 -4.98 10.76 2.62
C LYS A 318 -4.50 11.81 1.61
N TYR A 319 -5.39 12.30 0.73
CA TYR A 319 -5.06 13.13 -0.43
C TYR A 319 -5.89 14.42 -0.48
N THR A 320 -6.35 14.91 0.66
CA THR A 320 -7.23 16.09 0.72
C THR A 320 -6.59 17.35 0.15
N SER A 321 -5.29 17.55 0.28
CA SER A 321 -4.56 18.65 -0.35
C SER A 321 -4.61 18.57 -1.89
N TYR A 322 -4.43 17.39 -2.47
CA TYR A 322 -4.54 17.19 -3.92
C TYR A 322 -5.96 17.45 -4.43
N PHE A 323 -6.98 17.00 -3.69
CA PHE A 323 -8.38 17.27 -4.05
C PHE A 323 -8.76 18.74 -3.87
N ALA A 324 -8.14 19.45 -2.92
CA ALA A 324 -8.39 20.88 -2.73
C ALA A 324 -7.90 21.70 -3.93
N GLU A 325 -6.77 21.33 -4.54
CA GLU A 325 -6.28 21.95 -5.77
C GLU A 325 -7.31 21.76 -6.92
N LEU A 326 -7.84 20.56 -7.09
CA LEU A 326 -8.85 20.27 -8.12
C LEU A 326 -10.16 21.05 -7.90
N LEU A 327 -10.60 21.20 -6.66
CA LEU A 327 -11.83 21.95 -6.34
C LEU A 327 -11.61 23.47 -6.40
N GLY A 328 -10.39 23.96 -6.20
CA GLY A 328 -10.05 25.38 -6.22
C GLY A 328 -10.17 26.01 -7.62
N ASP A 329 -9.91 25.24 -8.67
CA ASP A 329 -10.01 25.67 -10.06
C ASP A 329 -11.46 25.68 -10.59
N GLU A 330 -12.37 24.88 -10.01
CA GLU A 330 -13.76 24.81 -10.46
C GLU A 330 -14.74 25.70 -9.70
N GLY A 331 -14.31 26.40 -8.63
CA GLY A 331 -15.22 27.10 -7.70
C GLY A 331 -16.21 26.11 -7.07
N ALA A 332 -16.39 26.13 -5.75
CA ALA A 332 -17.27 25.18 -5.06
C ALA A 332 -18.62 25.09 -5.82
N PRO A 333 -19.05 23.89 -6.26
CA PRO A 333 -20.35 23.75 -6.91
C PRO A 333 -21.40 24.27 -5.96
N ALA A 334 -22.26 25.17 -6.44
CA ALA A 334 -23.41 25.64 -5.67
C ALA A 334 -24.21 24.44 -5.17
N ILE A 335 -24.36 24.35 -3.85
CA ILE A 335 -25.13 23.31 -3.15
C ILE A 335 -26.61 23.45 -3.56
#